data_f6e0647ca649a64b4e1d4e63bcc21633
#
_entry.id   f6e0647ca649a64b4e1d4e63bcc21633
#
_cell.length_a   1.000
_cell.length_b   1.000
_cell.length_c   1.000
_cell.angle_alpha   90.00
_cell.angle_beta   90.00
_cell.angle_gamma   90.00
#
_symmetry.space_group_name_H-M   'P 1'
#
loop_
_entity.id
_entity.type
_entity.pdbx_description
1 polymer ?
#
loop_
_entity_poly.entity_id
_entity_poly.type
_entity_poly.pdbx_seq_one_letter_code
_entity_poly.pdbx_strand_id
1 'polypeptide(L)'
;MPSLVIVNADDFGLDAPTNAIILHAFQRGVISSATAMANMPAFAEACVLAQQPALRDRIGLHFNLTYGRPLGRALLDQPRFCTADGELDLCVPRRALRLSAGERAAVMDELHAQWQHCLAQGLVPSHIDSHQHVHNIWPIGAIVARFARERGVPIRLARNVGSNIGVVKRVFKTLLNARLKRLCGVTADHVCTPADLTSSHVPAQGILEVVAHPSALAHGDIGDEYLAPGESLTQVLARHLDGVPALSYGQLGIKTRPVRQPVSPWADSGSAG
;
A
#
# COMPACT_ATOMS: atom_id res chain seq x y z
N MET A 1 -13.51 17.01 -12.41
CA MET A 1 -12.82 15.72 -12.56
C MET A 1 -11.42 15.88 -11.99
N PRO A 2 -10.83 14.86 -11.32
CA PRO A 2 -9.44 14.91 -10.88
C PRO A 2 -8.50 15.10 -12.06
N SER A 3 -7.31 15.65 -11.81
CA SER A 3 -6.33 15.87 -12.90
C SER A 3 -5.70 14.56 -13.38
N LEU A 4 -5.50 13.61 -12.45
CA LEU A 4 -4.92 12.29 -12.69
C LEU A 4 -5.59 11.27 -11.75
N VAL A 5 -5.59 9.99 -12.15
CA VAL A 5 -6.10 8.89 -11.33
C VAL A 5 -5.05 7.79 -11.18
N ILE A 6 -4.93 7.25 -9.97
CA ILE A 6 -4.24 6.00 -9.67
C ILE A 6 -5.33 5.00 -9.28
N VAL A 7 -5.43 3.87 -9.96
CA VAL A 7 -6.24 2.74 -9.51
C VAL A 7 -5.28 1.70 -8.96
N ASN A 8 -5.25 1.56 -7.63
CA ASN A 8 -4.35 0.63 -6.94
C ASN A 8 -5.11 -0.62 -6.49
N ALA A 9 -4.67 -1.79 -6.93
CA ALA A 9 -5.18 -3.06 -6.43
C ALA A 9 -4.39 -3.48 -5.20
N ASP A 10 -5.09 -3.71 -4.09
CA ASP A 10 -4.52 -4.20 -2.84
C ASP A 10 -4.36 -5.74 -2.88
N ASP A 11 -3.61 -6.29 -1.93
CA ASP A 11 -3.51 -7.73 -1.62
C ASP A 11 -2.81 -8.62 -2.66
N PHE A 12 -2.00 -8.08 -3.58
CA PHE A 12 -1.19 -8.89 -4.48
C PHE A 12 -0.26 -9.81 -3.68
N GLY A 13 -0.18 -11.09 -4.01
CA GLY A 13 0.58 -12.09 -3.25
C GLY A 13 -0.19 -12.78 -2.11
N LEU A 14 -1.44 -12.37 -1.84
CA LEU A 14 -2.28 -13.00 -0.83
C LEU A 14 -2.48 -14.49 -1.14
N ASP A 15 -3.00 -14.78 -2.33
CA ASP A 15 -3.17 -16.12 -2.87
C ASP A 15 -3.13 -16.12 -4.41
N ALA A 16 -3.11 -17.29 -5.03
CA ALA A 16 -3.02 -17.43 -6.48
C ALA A 16 -4.24 -16.85 -7.23
N PRO A 17 -5.50 -17.01 -6.78
CA PRO A 17 -6.65 -16.35 -7.39
C PRO A 17 -6.55 -14.83 -7.38
N THR A 18 -6.11 -14.21 -6.28
CA THR A 18 -5.87 -12.77 -6.17
C THR A 18 -4.78 -12.32 -7.14
N ASN A 19 -3.67 -13.07 -7.25
CA ASN A 19 -2.63 -12.79 -8.24
C ASN A 19 -3.16 -12.82 -9.66
N ALA A 20 -3.96 -13.82 -10.00
CA ALA A 20 -4.51 -13.98 -11.35
C ALA A 20 -5.45 -12.82 -11.74
N ILE A 21 -6.35 -12.40 -10.85
CA ILE A 21 -7.29 -11.31 -11.15
C ILE A 21 -6.58 -9.95 -11.22
N ILE A 22 -5.57 -9.69 -10.38
CA ILE A 22 -4.76 -8.47 -10.42
C ILE A 22 -3.97 -8.41 -11.74
N LEU A 23 -3.33 -9.52 -12.15
CA LEU A 23 -2.67 -9.59 -13.44
C LEU A 23 -3.64 -9.31 -14.60
N HIS A 24 -4.82 -9.93 -14.57
CA HIS A 24 -5.85 -9.70 -15.57
C HIS A 24 -6.30 -8.23 -15.61
N ALA A 25 -6.49 -7.60 -14.45
CA ALA A 25 -6.86 -6.18 -14.35
C ALA A 25 -5.77 -5.24 -14.93
N PHE A 26 -4.49 -5.55 -14.74
CA PHE A 26 -3.38 -4.83 -15.40
C PHE A 26 -3.42 -5.01 -16.93
N GLN A 27 -3.60 -6.24 -17.40
CA GLN A 27 -3.64 -6.55 -18.85
C GLN A 27 -4.81 -5.85 -19.55
N ARG A 28 -5.93 -5.67 -18.83
CA ARG A 28 -7.11 -4.94 -19.31
C ARG A 28 -7.00 -3.42 -19.15
N GLY A 29 -5.93 -2.92 -18.51
CA GLY A 29 -5.75 -1.48 -18.23
C GLY A 29 -6.75 -0.90 -17.21
N VAL A 30 -7.40 -1.75 -16.41
CA VAL A 30 -8.38 -1.35 -15.40
C VAL A 30 -7.67 -0.76 -14.17
N ILE A 31 -6.48 -1.27 -13.83
CA ILE A 31 -5.66 -0.78 -12.73
C ILE A 31 -4.31 -0.26 -13.23
N SER A 32 -3.72 0.66 -12.50
CA SER A 32 -2.44 1.30 -12.84
C SER A 32 -1.32 1.01 -11.85
N SER A 33 -1.65 0.52 -10.65
CA SER A 33 -0.74 0.12 -9.59
C SER A 33 -1.31 -1.06 -8.81
N ALA A 34 -0.47 -1.76 -8.06
CA ALA A 34 -0.89 -2.71 -7.05
C ALA A 34 0.09 -2.72 -5.87
N THR A 35 -0.30 -3.31 -4.74
CA THR A 35 0.57 -3.48 -3.59
C THR A 35 0.61 -4.92 -3.11
N ALA A 36 1.83 -5.42 -2.84
CA ALA A 36 2.08 -6.83 -2.56
C ALA A 36 2.33 -7.11 -1.08
N MET A 37 1.70 -8.16 -0.57
CA MET A 37 1.82 -8.66 0.81
C MET A 37 3.01 -9.61 0.92
N ALA A 38 4.14 -9.11 1.42
CA ALA A 38 5.42 -9.81 1.40
C ALA A 38 5.47 -11.08 2.26
N ASN A 39 4.58 -11.22 3.25
CA ASN A 39 4.53 -12.36 4.16
C ASN A 39 3.49 -13.43 3.78
N MET A 40 2.87 -13.30 2.60
CA MET A 40 1.78 -14.20 2.20
C MET A 40 2.24 -15.33 1.28
N PRO A 41 1.51 -16.48 1.24
CA PRO A 41 1.94 -17.69 0.55
C PRO A 41 2.20 -17.53 -0.94
N ALA A 42 1.42 -16.68 -1.65
CA ALA A 42 1.56 -16.49 -3.09
C ALA A 42 2.47 -15.29 -3.45
N PHE A 43 3.22 -14.74 -2.49
CA PHE A 43 4.11 -13.59 -2.73
C PHE A 43 5.22 -13.87 -3.73
N ALA A 44 5.84 -15.06 -3.69
CA ALA A 44 6.87 -15.44 -4.65
C ALA A 44 6.35 -15.44 -6.10
N GLU A 45 5.13 -15.96 -6.32
CA GLU A 45 4.44 -15.90 -7.61
C GLU A 45 4.18 -14.43 -8.03
N ALA A 46 3.68 -13.60 -7.11
CA ALA A 46 3.47 -12.18 -7.35
C ALA A 46 4.76 -11.47 -7.80
N CYS A 47 5.92 -11.80 -7.20
CA CYS A 47 7.21 -11.25 -7.60
C CYS A 47 7.62 -11.67 -9.02
N VAL A 48 7.34 -12.90 -9.42
CA VAL A 48 7.58 -13.38 -10.81
C VAL A 48 6.67 -12.60 -11.78
N LEU A 49 5.38 -12.46 -11.47
CA LEU A 49 4.43 -11.72 -12.29
C LEU A 49 4.80 -10.24 -12.40
N ALA A 50 5.33 -9.63 -11.34
CA ALA A 50 5.76 -8.23 -11.31
C ALA A 50 6.90 -7.91 -12.30
N GLN A 51 7.62 -8.92 -12.81
CA GLN A 51 8.65 -8.71 -13.84
C GLN A 51 8.06 -8.49 -15.24
N GLN A 52 6.78 -8.77 -15.45
CA GLN A 52 6.12 -8.53 -16.72
C GLN A 52 6.09 -7.03 -17.05
N PRO A 53 6.22 -6.64 -18.33
CA PRO A 53 6.28 -5.22 -18.73
C PRO A 53 5.10 -4.39 -18.25
N ALA A 54 3.90 -4.98 -18.17
CA ALA A 54 2.69 -4.29 -17.71
C ALA A 54 2.71 -3.92 -16.22
N LEU A 55 3.48 -4.65 -15.38
CA LEU A 55 3.53 -4.48 -13.93
C LEU A 55 4.83 -3.83 -13.44
N ARG A 56 5.85 -3.76 -14.30
CA ARG A 56 7.17 -3.26 -13.92
C ARG A 56 7.07 -1.83 -13.36
N ASP A 57 7.71 -1.58 -12.22
CA ASP A 57 7.74 -0.31 -11.50
C ASP A 57 6.37 0.20 -11.02
N ARG A 58 5.36 -0.70 -10.97
CA ARG A 58 4.00 -0.36 -10.56
C ARG A 58 3.53 -1.07 -9.30
N ILE A 59 4.37 -1.95 -8.74
CA ILE A 59 4.03 -2.74 -7.56
C ILE A 59 4.68 -2.11 -6.33
N GLY A 60 3.87 -1.81 -5.30
CA GLY A 60 4.29 -1.31 -4.00
C GLY A 60 4.33 -2.40 -2.93
N LEU A 61 4.71 -2.01 -1.70
CA LEU A 61 4.60 -2.85 -0.52
C LEU A 61 3.25 -2.64 0.17
N HIS A 62 2.45 -3.69 0.28
CA HIS A 62 1.25 -3.74 1.12
C HIS A 62 1.64 -4.18 2.52
N PHE A 63 2.09 -3.21 3.35
CA PHE A 63 2.60 -3.49 4.69
C PHE A 63 1.53 -4.16 5.56
N ASN A 64 1.82 -5.36 6.05
CA ASN A 64 0.87 -6.19 6.76
C ASN A 64 1.27 -6.41 8.23
N LEU A 65 0.31 -6.17 9.14
CA LEU A 65 0.40 -6.43 10.58
C LEU A 65 -0.81 -7.19 11.12
N THR A 66 -1.63 -7.78 10.24
CA THR A 66 -2.96 -8.28 10.63
C THR A 66 -3.28 -9.69 10.15
N TYR A 67 -2.44 -10.27 9.29
CA TYR A 67 -2.74 -11.58 8.71
C TYR A 67 -1.47 -12.40 8.42
N GLY A 68 -1.50 -13.70 8.70
CA GLY A 68 -0.37 -14.61 8.54
C GLY A 68 0.72 -14.39 9.60
N ARG A 69 1.94 -14.84 9.32
CA ARG A 69 3.08 -14.72 10.24
C ARG A 69 3.94 -13.51 9.91
N PRO A 70 4.51 -12.82 10.93
CA PRO A 70 5.49 -11.78 10.70
C PRO A 70 6.79 -12.35 10.10
N LEU A 71 7.48 -11.55 9.29
CA LEU A 71 8.82 -11.87 8.79
C LEU A 71 9.92 -11.47 9.78
N GLY A 72 9.68 -10.42 10.58
CA GLY A 72 10.54 -10.00 11.67
C GLY A 72 10.23 -10.74 12.97
N ARG A 73 11.24 -10.96 13.80
CA ARG A 73 11.06 -11.68 15.07
C ARG A 73 10.54 -10.80 16.21
N ALA A 74 10.80 -9.50 16.16
CA ALA A 74 10.50 -8.60 17.26
C ALA A 74 8.99 -8.45 17.56
N LEU A 75 8.12 -8.70 16.57
CA LEU A 75 6.66 -8.68 16.78
C LEU A 75 6.16 -9.88 17.58
N LEU A 76 6.84 -11.01 17.56
CA LEU A 76 6.43 -12.22 18.29
C LEU A 76 6.38 -11.99 19.81
N ASP A 77 7.19 -11.06 20.31
CA ASP A 77 7.22 -10.67 21.73
C ASP A 77 6.24 -9.54 22.09
N GLN A 78 5.36 -9.16 21.14
CA GLN A 78 4.42 -8.05 21.32
C GLN A 78 2.96 -8.56 21.30
N PRO A 79 2.32 -8.80 22.44
CA PRO A 79 1.00 -9.46 22.52
C PRO A 79 -0.15 -8.64 21.92
N ARG A 80 0.07 -7.36 21.57
CA ARG A 80 -0.90 -6.54 20.84
C ARG A 80 -0.74 -6.65 19.32
N PHE A 81 0.24 -7.43 18.84
CA PHE A 81 0.52 -7.59 17.41
C PHE A 81 0.50 -9.03 16.95
N CYS A 82 0.77 -9.98 17.87
CA CYS A 82 0.77 -11.40 17.56
C CYS A 82 0.01 -12.21 18.61
N THR A 83 -0.60 -13.29 18.16
CA THR A 83 -1.15 -14.34 19.02
C THR A 83 -0.02 -15.14 19.68
N ALA A 84 -0.36 -15.99 20.66
CA ALA A 84 0.58 -16.92 21.27
C ALA A 84 1.18 -17.94 20.28
N ASP A 85 0.45 -18.24 19.19
CA ASP A 85 0.89 -19.14 18.12
C ASP A 85 1.78 -18.44 17.08
N GLY A 86 2.06 -17.14 17.27
CA GLY A 86 2.93 -16.33 16.42
C GLY A 86 2.27 -15.86 15.11
N GLU A 87 0.95 -15.84 15.05
CA GLU A 87 0.20 -15.24 13.94
C GLU A 87 -0.03 -13.75 14.19
N LEU A 88 0.01 -12.93 13.13
CA LEU A 88 -0.30 -11.51 13.21
C LEU A 88 -1.77 -11.30 13.59
N ASP A 89 -1.98 -10.58 14.70
CA ASP A 89 -3.30 -10.18 15.21
C ASP A 89 -3.21 -8.80 15.85
N LEU A 90 -3.51 -7.76 15.08
CA LEU A 90 -3.36 -6.38 15.50
C LEU A 90 -4.48 -5.95 16.46
N CYS A 91 -4.24 -6.04 17.75
CA CYS A 91 -5.12 -5.59 18.82
C CYS A 91 -4.91 -4.11 19.23
N VAL A 92 -4.13 -3.36 18.47
CA VAL A 92 -3.94 -1.92 18.71
C VAL A 92 -5.20 -1.14 18.29
N PRO A 93 -5.85 -0.38 19.19
CA PRO A 93 -7.04 0.38 18.84
C PRO A 93 -6.77 1.37 17.68
N ARG A 94 -7.70 1.47 16.74
CA ARG A 94 -7.59 2.38 15.57
C ARG A 94 -7.35 3.85 15.96
N ARG A 95 -7.78 4.27 17.15
CA ARG A 95 -7.58 5.61 17.73
C ARG A 95 -6.36 5.74 18.64
N ALA A 96 -5.52 4.72 18.73
CA ALA A 96 -4.30 4.78 19.53
C ALA A 96 -3.40 5.92 19.08
N LEU A 97 -2.94 6.73 20.03
CA LEU A 97 -2.04 7.86 19.77
C LEU A 97 -0.58 7.51 20.07
N ARG A 98 -0.34 6.42 20.78
CA ARG A 98 1.00 6.01 21.23
C ARG A 98 1.18 4.50 21.14
N LEU A 99 2.42 4.10 20.89
CA LEU A 99 2.96 2.76 21.07
C LEU A 99 4.09 2.84 22.08
N SER A 100 4.36 1.77 22.82
CA SER A 100 5.56 1.64 23.65
C SER A 100 6.84 1.73 22.80
N ALA A 101 7.98 1.88 23.42
CA ALA A 101 9.26 1.90 22.71
C ALA A 101 9.52 0.54 22.01
N GLY A 102 9.24 -0.57 22.71
CA GLY A 102 9.35 -1.93 22.17
C GLY A 102 8.45 -2.17 20.97
N GLU A 103 7.17 -1.79 21.07
CA GLU A 103 6.22 -1.92 19.96
C GLU A 103 6.63 -1.09 18.73
N ARG A 104 7.14 0.14 18.93
CA ARG A 104 7.63 0.95 17.81
C ARG A 104 8.84 0.30 17.12
N ALA A 105 9.77 -0.23 17.92
CA ALA A 105 10.93 -0.94 17.38
C ALA A 105 10.50 -2.21 16.63
N ALA A 106 9.56 -2.99 17.17
CA ALA A 106 9.04 -4.19 16.54
C ALA A 106 8.28 -3.92 15.22
N VAL A 107 7.45 -2.87 15.18
CA VAL A 107 6.78 -2.45 13.94
C VAL A 107 7.80 -1.99 12.88
N MET A 108 8.87 -1.32 13.28
CA MET A 108 9.95 -0.91 12.37
C MET A 108 10.73 -2.13 11.86
N ASP A 109 11.04 -3.09 12.73
CA ASP A 109 11.71 -4.36 12.37
C ASP A 109 10.91 -5.12 11.32
N GLU A 110 9.60 -5.27 11.54
CA GLU A 110 8.70 -5.95 10.59
C GLU A 110 8.61 -5.20 9.25
N LEU A 111 8.50 -3.87 9.27
CA LEU A 111 8.48 -3.08 8.05
C LEU A 111 9.78 -3.23 7.24
N HIS A 112 10.92 -3.26 7.93
CA HIS A 112 12.21 -3.56 7.32
C HIS A 112 12.26 -4.98 6.76
N ALA A 113 11.79 -5.98 7.51
CA ALA A 113 11.79 -7.38 7.09
C ALA A 113 10.94 -7.58 5.83
N GLN A 114 9.71 -7.04 5.79
CA GLN A 114 8.84 -7.11 4.61
C GLN A 114 9.46 -6.40 3.39
N TRP A 115 10.04 -5.21 3.59
CA TRP A 115 10.73 -4.49 2.52
C TRP A 115 11.93 -5.27 1.98
N GLN A 116 12.79 -5.81 2.86
CA GLN A 116 13.96 -6.60 2.46
C GLN A 116 13.56 -7.89 1.76
N HIS A 117 12.45 -8.50 2.18
CA HIS A 117 11.93 -9.67 1.49
C HIS A 117 11.50 -9.36 0.06
N CYS A 118 10.85 -8.20 -0.17
CA CYS A 118 10.56 -7.73 -1.53
C CYS A 118 11.86 -7.64 -2.36
N LEU A 119 12.89 -6.96 -1.85
CA LEU A 119 14.16 -6.79 -2.57
C LEU A 119 14.85 -8.13 -2.86
N ALA A 120 14.84 -9.06 -1.89
CA ALA A 120 15.41 -10.39 -2.04
C ALA A 120 14.72 -11.23 -3.14
N GLN A 121 13.43 -10.97 -3.39
CA GLN A 121 12.66 -11.59 -4.47
C GLN A 121 12.70 -10.79 -5.79
N GLY A 122 13.55 -9.75 -5.88
CA GLY A 122 13.70 -8.92 -7.08
C GLY A 122 12.59 -7.89 -7.30
N LEU A 123 11.73 -7.67 -6.31
CA LEU A 123 10.70 -6.64 -6.33
C LEU A 123 11.19 -5.38 -5.61
N VAL A 124 11.34 -4.27 -6.35
CA VAL A 124 11.61 -2.95 -5.77
C VAL A 124 10.29 -2.24 -5.59
N PRO A 125 9.79 -2.06 -4.33
CA PRO A 125 8.48 -1.44 -4.14
C PRO A 125 8.44 0.01 -4.60
N SER A 126 7.45 0.34 -5.44
CA SER A 126 7.26 1.69 -6.00
C SER A 126 6.60 2.67 -5.03
N HIS A 127 5.92 2.18 -4.01
CA HIS A 127 5.22 2.93 -2.97
C HIS A 127 4.90 2.02 -1.77
N ILE A 128 4.33 2.59 -0.72
CA ILE A 128 3.89 1.83 0.46
C ILE A 128 2.47 2.22 0.84
N ASP A 129 1.66 1.22 1.09
CA ASP A 129 0.38 1.33 1.78
C ASP A 129 0.29 0.26 2.87
N SER A 130 -0.90 -0.23 3.25
CA SER A 130 -0.97 -1.31 4.23
C SER A 130 -2.30 -2.04 4.24
N HIS A 131 -2.22 -3.34 4.50
CA HIS A 131 -3.38 -4.22 4.67
C HIS A 131 -4.27 -3.72 5.81
N GLN A 132 -5.59 -3.77 5.61
CA GLN A 132 -6.59 -3.22 6.51
C GLN A 132 -6.28 -1.77 6.95
N HIS A 133 -5.50 -1.03 6.17
CA HIS A 133 -5.17 0.38 6.41
C HIS A 133 -4.55 0.65 7.80
N VAL A 134 -3.65 -0.22 8.27
CA VAL A 134 -3.00 -0.07 9.60
C VAL A 134 -2.18 1.21 9.70
N HIS A 135 -1.71 1.79 8.57
CA HIS A 135 -1.07 3.10 8.53
C HIS A 135 -2.01 4.27 8.94
N ASN A 136 -3.32 4.02 9.04
CA ASN A 136 -4.27 4.99 9.59
C ASN A 136 -4.24 5.06 11.12
N ILE A 137 -3.56 4.15 11.79
CA ILE A 137 -3.27 4.25 13.22
C ILE A 137 -2.14 5.24 13.42
N TRP A 138 -2.39 6.31 14.18
CA TRP A 138 -1.54 7.48 14.28
C TRP A 138 -0.03 7.23 14.47
N PRO A 139 0.43 6.37 15.41
CA PRO A 139 1.86 6.07 15.56
C PRO A 139 2.40 5.18 14.45
N ILE A 140 1.62 4.21 13.94
CA ILE A 140 2.05 3.30 12.86
C ILE A 140 2.22 4.10 11.57
N GLY A 141 1.26 4.97 11.22
CA GLY A 141 1.37 5.83 10.04
C GLY A 141 2.62 6.71 10.05
N ALA A 142 3.03 7.20 11.23
CA ALA A 142 4.27 7.98 11.33
C ALA A 142 5.54 7.15 11.07
N ILE A 143 5.54 5.88 11.47
CA ILE A 143 6.65 4.94 11.21
C ILE A 143 6.73 4.70 9.70
N VAL A 144 5.61 4.28 9.10
CA VAL A 144 5.54 3.96 7.66
C VAL A 144 5.89 5.18 6.79
N ALA A 145 5.38 6.38 7.13
CA ALA A 145 5.65 7.59 6.34
C ALA A 145 7.12 8.02 6.39
N ARG A 146 7.80 7.89 7.53
CA ARG A 146 9.24 8.17 7.64
C ARG A 146 10.05 7.15 6.86
N PHE A 147 9.72 5.88 7.01
CA PHE A 147 10.37 4.80 6.26
C PHE A 147 10.22 5.00 4.75
N ALA A 148 9.02 5.30 4.26
CA ALA A 148 8.77 5.60 2.86
C ALA A 148 9.63 6.77 2.36
N ARG A 149 9.74 7.85 3.15
CA ARG A 149 10.63 8.98 2.85
C ARG A 149 12.10 8.57 2.75
N GLU A 150 12.58 7.74 3.68
CA GLU A 150 13.97 7.23 3.69
C GLU A 150 14.26 6.36 2.46
N ARG A 151 13.25 5.63 1.98
CA ARG A 151 13.32 4.82 0.75
C ARG A 151 13.07 5.62 -0.52
N GLY A 152 12.63 6.88 -0.41
CA GLY A 152 12.33 7.73 -1.55
C GLY A 152 11.06 7.32 -2.30
N VAL A 153 10.10 6.68 -1.65
CA VAL A 153 8.84 6.22 -2.25
C VAL A 153 7.61 6.90 -1.65
N PRO A 154 6.52 7.05 -2.42
CA PRO A 154 5.25 7.58 -1.92
C PRO A 154 4.59 6.70 -0.87
N ILE A 155 3.68 7.30 -0.09
CA ILE A 155 2.77 6.59 0.80
C ILE A 155 1.32 6.91 0.43
N ARG A 156 0.42 5.91 0.59
CA ARG A 156 -1.03 6.11 0.56
C ARG A 156 -1.49 6.96 1.74
N LEU A 157 -2.47 7.84 1.51
CA LEU A 157 -3.17 8.57 2.55
C LEU A 157 -4.37 7.79 3.10
N ALA A 158 -4.88 8.21 4.24
CA ALA A 158 -6.18 7.74 4.71
C ALA A 158 -7.30 8.24 3.79
N ARG A 159 -8.23 7.33 3.43
CA ARG A 159 -9.40 7.65 2.60
C ARG A 159 -10.11 8.90 3.10
N ASN A 160 -10.23 9.91 2.25
CA ASN A 160 -10.77 11.23 2.56
C ASN A 160 -11.93 11.66 1.63
N VAL A 161 -12.24 10.87 0.63
CA VAL A 161 -13.43 11.00 -0.22
C VAL A 161 -14.43 9.93 0.19
N GLY A 162 -15.70 10.29 0.30
CA GLY A 162 -16.80 9.38 0.66
C GLY A 162 -17.89 10.08 1.46
N SER A 163 -19.15 9.77 1.16
CA SER A 163 -20.34 10.34 1.85
C SER A 163 -20.52 9.83 3.27
N ASN A 164 -20.02 8.61 3.57
CA ASN A 164 -20.14 7.94 4.86
C ASN A 164 -19.05 8.32 5.88
N ILE A 165 -18.27 9.37 5.62
CA ILE A 165 -17.24 9.88 6.54
C ILE A 165 -17.86 10.95 7.44
N GLY A 166 -18.28 10.56 8.65
CA GLY A 166 -18.81 11.51 9.65
C GLY A 166 -17.78 12.57 10.07
N VAL A 167 -18.26 13.70 10.60
CA VAL A 167 -17.45 14.90 10.88
C VAL A 167 -16.21 14.60 11.73
N VAL A 168 -16.34 13.86 12.82
CA VAL A 168 -15.20 13.52 13.71
C VAL A 168 -14.13 12.71 12.98
N LYS A 169 -14.56 11.70 12.21
CA LYS A 169 -13.63 10.90 11.38
C LYS A 169 -12.96 11.76 10.31
N ARG A 170 -13.68 12.73 9.73
CA ARG A 170 -13.15 13.64 8.71
C ARG A 170 -12.05 14.51 9.29
N VAL A 171 -12.28 15.15 10.46
CA VAL A 171 -11.27 15.96 11.14
C VAL A 171 -10.02 15.13 11.46
N PHE A 172 -10.21 13.96 12.08
CA PHE A 172 -9.08 13.05 12.38
C PHE A 172 -8.28 12.68 11.12
N LYS A 173 -8.96 12.28 10.04
CA LYS A 173 -8.30 11.90 8.77
C LYS A 173 -7.60 13.10 8.13
N THR A 174 -8.15 14.31 8.21
CA THR A 174 -7.48 15.53 7.72
C THR A 174 -6.17 15.77 8.46
N LEU A 175 -6.17 15.69 9.79
CA LEU A 175 -4.97 15.85 10.61
C LEU A 175 -3.93 14.73 10.34
N LEU A 176 -4.41 13.49 10.23
CA LEU A 176 -3.55 12.36 9.89
C LEU A 176 -2.91 12.53 8.51
N ASN A 177 -3.69 12.86 7.49
CA ASN A 177 -3.20 13.06 6.13
C ASN A 177 -2.21 14.22 6.04
N ALA A 178 -2.48 15.34 6.71
CA ALA A 178 -1.53 16.47 6.81
C ALA A 178 -0.20 16.02 7.43
N ARG A 179 -0.27 15.17 8.47
CA ARG A 179 0.93 14.61 9.11
C ARG A 179 1.67 13.64 8.18
N LEU A 180 0.97 12.73 7.50
CA LEU A 180 1.59 11.78 6.56
C LEU A 180 2.26 12.51 5.41
N LYS A 181 1.59 13.50 4.80
CA LYS A 181 2.16 14.37 3.75
C LYS A 181 3.46 15.06 4.22
N ARG A 182 3.45 15.62 5.43
CA ARG A 182 4.65 16.29 6.00
C ARG A 182 5.81 15.31 6.25
N LEU A 183 5.51 14.08 6.69
CA LEU A 183 6.52 13.09 7.03
C LEU A 183 7.09 12.39 5.79
N CYS A 184 6.28 12.03 4.83
CA CYS A 184 6.70 11.35 3.61
C CYS A 184 7.15 12.34 2.52
N GLY A 185 6.38 13.38 2.25
CA GLY A 185 6.63 14.39 1.22
C GLY A 185 5.89 14.13 -0.10
N VAL A 186 5.67 12.90 -0.51
CA VAL A 186 4.97 12.55 -1.76
C VAL A 186 3.81 11.60 -1.50
N THR A 187 2.62 11.99 -1.98
CA THR A 187 1.36 11.24 -1.81
C THR A 187 0.41 11.61 -2.95
N ALA A 188 -0.62 10.80 -3.21
CA ALA A 188 -1.82 11.28 -3.89
C ALA A 188 -2.51 12.37 -3.03
N ASP A 189 -3.46 13.10 -3.60
CA ASP A 189 -4.18 14.16 -2.87
C ASP A 189 -5.45 13.62 -2.21
N HIS A 190 -6.11 12.72 -2.90
CA HIS A 190 -7.40 12.16 -2.52
C HIS A 190 -7.37 10.65 -2.61
N VAL A 191 -8.11 9.99 -1.72
CA VAL A 191 -8.24 8.53 -1.67
C VAL A 191 -9.70 8.17 -1.49
N CYS A 192 -10.21 7.29 -2.35
CA CYS A 192 -11.56 6.76 -2.33
C CYS A 192 -11.57 5.26 -2.61
N THR A 193 -12.75 4.63 -2.50
CA THR A 193 -13.04 3.30 -3.01
C THR A 193 -13.89 3.40 -4.28
N PRO A 194 -14.07 2.34 -5.09
CA PRO A 194 -14.99 2.35 -6.22
C PRO A 194 -16.43 2.75 -5.84
N ALA A 195 -16.92 2.30 -4.68
CA ALA A 195 -18.24 2.67 -4.18
C ALA A 195 -18.37 4.17 -3.86
N ASP A 196 -17.30 4.86 -3.52
CA ASP A 196 -17.33 6.30 -3.28
C ASP A 196 -17.51 7.11 -4.56
N LEU A 197 -17.06 6.60 -5.69
CA LEU A 197 -17.27 7.25 -7.00
C LEU A 197 -18.74 7.37 -7.33
N THR A 198 -19.55 6.39 -6.92
CA THR A 198 -21.00 6.37 -7.20
C THR A 198 -21.80 7.22 -6.21
N SER A 199 -21.29 7.46 -5.01
CA SER A 199 -22.05 8.04 -3.89
C SER A 199 -21.55 9.40 -3.41
N SER A 200 -20.44 9.92 -3.97
CA SER A 200 -19.78 11.12 -3.45
C SER A 200 -19.36 12.08 -4.57
N HIS A 201 -19.09 13.33 -4.18
CA HIS A 201 -18.47 14.28 -5.08
C HIS A 201 -17.01 13.89 -5.30
N VAL A 202 -16.68 13.53 -6.53
CA VAL A 202 -15.30 13.31 -6.97
C VAL A 202 -14.57 14.67 -6.96
N PRO A 203 -13.36 14.77 -6.38
CA PRO A 203 -12.60 16.02 -6.36
C PRO A 203 -12.36 16.56 -7.78
N ALA A 204 -12.48 17.89 -7.94
CA ALA A 204 -12.32 18.54 -9.25
C ALA A 204 -10.85 18.80 -9.64
N GLN A 205 -9.90 18.54 -8.77
CA GLN A 205 -8.47 18.76 -8.99
C GLN A 205 -7.62 17.76 -8.21
N GLY A 206 -6.34 17.69 -8.52
CA GLY A 206 -5.36 16.85 -7.84
C GLY A 206 -5.34 15.41 -8.34
N ILE A 207 -4.58 14.58 -7.65
CA ILE A 207 -4.40 13.17 -7.96
C ILE A 207 -5.34 12.37 -7.05
N LEU A 208 -6.24 11.59 -7.68
CA LEU A 208 -7.16 10.70 -6.98
C LEU A 208 -6.61 9.28 -7.01
N GLU A 209 -6.49 8.66 -5.84
CA GLU A 209 -6.30 7.22 -5.72
C GLU A 209 -7.64 6.53 -5.50
N VAL A 210 -7.92 5.51 -6.31
CA VAL A 210 -9.02 4.55 -6.13
C VAL A 210 -8.42 3.25 -5.59
N VAL A 211 -8.80 2.90 -4.36
CA VAL A 211 -8.37 1.64 -3.71
C VAL A 211 -9.30 0.54 -4.17
N ALA A 212 -8.78 -0.43 -4.89
CA ALA A 212 -9.52 -1.54 -5.46
C ALA A 212 -9.12 -2.89 -4.84
N HIS A 213 -10.09 -3.79 -4.73
CA HIS A 213 -9.91 -5.22 -4.44
C HIS A 213 -10.58 -6.00 -5.57
N PRO A 214 -9.88 -6.16 -6.72
CA PRO A 214 -10.46 -6.78 -7.90
C PRO A 214 -10.97 -8.19 -7.63
N SER A 215 -12.14 -8.50 -8.15
CA SER A 215 -12.75 -9.83 -8.08
C SER A 215 -13.17 -10.30 -9.46
N ALA A 216 -13.21 -11.62 -9.67
CA ALA A 216 -13.63 -12.18 -10.95
C ALA A 216 -15.15 -12.15 -11.07
N LEU A 217 -15.67 -11.63 -12.18
CA LEU A 217 -17.06 -11.72 -12.56
C LEU A 217 -17.27 -12.72 -13.70
N ALA A 218 -18.52 -13.04 -13.97
CA ALA A 218 -18.89 -13.86 -15.11
C ALA A 218 -18.38 -13.23 -16.44
N HIS A 219 -18.11 -14.09 -17.42
CA HIS A 219 -17.62 -13.70 -18.75
C HIS A 219 -16.28 -12.95 -18.78
N GLY A 220 -15.46 -13.10 -17.73
CA GLY A 220 -14.13 -12.51 -17.66
C GLY A 220 -14.10 -11.01 -17.39
N ASP A 221 -15.19 -10.43 -16.90
CA ASP A 221 -15.23 -9.05 -16.41
C ASP A 221 -14.67 -8.95 -15.00
N ILE A 222 -14.33 -7.74 -14.57
CA ILE A 222 -13.66 -7.44 -13.31
C ILE A 222 -14.63 -6.69 -12.41
N GLY A 223 -14.94 -7.29 -11.26
CA GLY A 223 -15.66 -6.65 -10.16
C GLY A 223 -14.72 -6.08 -9.12
N ASP A 224 -15.29 -5.71 -7.98
CA ASP A 224 -14.55 -5.22 -6.83
C ASP A 224 -15.32 -5.51 -5.54
N GLU A 225 -14.61 -5.83 -4.45
CA GLU A 225 -15.25 -6.16 -3.16
C GLU A 225 -16.03 -5.00 -2.53
N TYR A 226 -15.74 -3.75 -2.91
CA TYR A 226 -16.47 -2.57 -2.45
C TYR A 226 -17.74 -2.28 -3.26
N LEU A 227 -17.95 -2.97 -4.38
CA LEU A 227 -19.11 -2.80 -5.25
C LEU A 227 -20.21 -3.80 -4.91
N ALA A 228 -21.40 -3.55 -5.40
CA ALA A 228 -22.49 -4.51 -5.29
C ALA A 228 -22.14 -5.80 -6.06
N PRO A 229 -22.64 -6.97 -5.61
CA PRO A 229 -22.40 -8.23 -6.32
C PRO A 229 -22.82 -8.14 -7.80
N GLY A 230 -21.88 -8.46 -8.69
CA GLY A 230 -22.10 -8.41 -10.13
C GLY A 230 -21.85 -7.03 -10.78
N GLU A 231 -21.56 -5.98 -10.01
CA GLU A 231 -21.21 -4.67 -10.55
C GLU A 231 -19.76 -4.66 -11.07
N SER A 232 -19.57 -4.15 -12.28
CA SER A 232 -18.27 -4.11 -12.95
C SER A 232 -17.46 -2.91 -12.51
N LEU A 233 -16.24 -3.16 -11.98
CA LEU A 233 -15.24 -2.14 -11.69
C LEU A 233 -14.90 -1.34 -12.95
N THR A 234 -14.72 -2.03 -14.08
CA THR A 234 -14.42 -1.39 -15.37
C THR A 234 -15.50 -0.36 -15.77
N GLN A 235 -16.79 -0.74 -15.63
CA GLN A 235 -17.89 0.15 -15.95
C GLN A 235 -18.01 1.32 -14.98
N VAL A 236 -17.78 1.10 -13.67
CA VAL A 236 -17.79 2.17 -12.65
C VAL A 236 -16.68 3.18 -12.95
N LEU A 237 -15.45 2.71 -13.20
CA LEU A 237 -14.35 3.61 -13.55
C LEU A 237 -14.63 4.40 -14.84
N ALA A 238 -15.10 3.73 -15.90
CA ALA A 238 -15.45 4.39 -17.15
C ALA A 238 -16.55 5.45 -16.98
N ARG A 239 -17.58 5.16 -16.19
CA ARG A 239 -18.68 6.10 -15.94
C ARG A 239 -18.24 7.37 -15.19
N HIS A 240 -17.33 7.24 -14.22
CA HIS A 240 -17.00 8.33 -13.30
C HIS A 240 -15.65 9.01 -13.57
N LEU A 241 -14.76 8.35 -14.33
CA LEU A 241 -13.38 8.81 -14.56
C LEU A 241 -13.01 8.79 -16.06
N ASP A 242 -14.00 8.73 -16.95
CA ASP A 242 -13.74 8.78 -18.39
C ASP A 242 -12.96 10.04 -18.78
N GLY A 243 -11.93 9.84 -19.62
CA GLY A 243 -11.03 10.92 -20.04
C GLY A 243 -10.02 11.38 -18.98
N VAL A 244 -10.02 10.85 -17.74
CA VAL A 244 -9.01 11.16 -16.73
C VAL A 244 -7.76 10.31 -16.98
N PRO A 245 -6.57 10.91 -17.20
CA PRO A 245 -5.37 10.13 -17.45
C PRO A 245 -4.98 9.29 -16.24
N ALA A 246 -4.66 8.01 -16.50
CA ALA A 246 -4.17 7.10 -15.47
C ALA A 246 -2.68 7.33 -15.18
N LEU A 247 -2.30 7.25 -13.90
CA LEU A 247 -0.94 7.35 -13.40
C LEU A 247 -0.64 6.14 -12.52
N SER A 248 0.58 5.63 -12.54
CA SER A 248 1.04 4.68 -11.52
C SER A 248 1.74 5.41 -10.38
N TYR A 249 1.79 4.79 -9.21
CA TYR A 249 2.55 5.34 -8.08
C TYR A 249 4.04 5.54 -8.39
N GLY A 250 4.65 4.66 -9.20
CA GLY A 250 6.03 4.80 -9.65
C GLY A 250 6.29 6.08 -10.47
N GLN A 251 5.24 6.65 -11.09
CA GLN A 251 5.30 7.89 -11.87
C GLN A 251 5.05 9.15 -11.04
N LEU A 252 4.70 9.05 -9.76
CA LEU A 252 4.48 10.21 -8.88
C LEU A 252 5.73 11.06 -8.63
N GLY A 253 6.81 10.83 -9.38
CA GLY A 253 7.91 11.77 -9.52
C GLY A 253 8.71 12.02 -8.25
N ILE A 254 9.19 10.96 -7.62
CA ILE A 254 10.32 11.08 -6.73
C ILE A 254 11.56 11.07 -7.63
N LYS A 255 12.24 12.23 -7.74
CA LYS A 255 13.63 12.24 -8.22
C LYS A 255 14.39 11.34 -7.26
N THR A 256 14.65 10.09 -7.66
CA THR A 256 15.47 9.15 -6.92
C THR A 256 16.82 9.80 -6.68
N ARG A 257 17.08 10.26 -5.45
CA ARG A 257 18.44 10.43 -4.99
C ARG A 257 19.05 9.03 -5.02
N PRO A 258 20.23 8.84 -5.65
CA PRO A 258 20.89 7.56 -5.60
C PRO A 258 21.03 7.16 -4.14
N VAL A 259 20.52 5.97 -3.79
CA VAL A 259 20.70 5.38 -2.47
C VAL A 259 22.21 5.26 -2.27
N ARG A 260 22.79 6.06 -1.38
CA ARG A 260 24.14 5.82 -0.90
C ARG A 260 24.11 4.43 -0.27
N GLN A 261 24.77 3.48 -0.90
CA GLN A 261 25.02 2.19 -0.27
C GLN A 261 25.66 2.44 1.09
N PRO A 262 25.21 1.79 2.18
CA PRO A 262 25.90 1.89 3.45
C PRO A 262 27.34 1.42 3.21
N VAL A 263 28.30 2.31 3.43
CA VAL A 263 29.73 1.98 3.43
C VAL A 263 29.91 0.95 4.55
N SER A 264 30.34 -0.25 4.20
CA SER A 264 30.65 -1.29 5.16
C SER A 264 31.70 -0.74 6.13
N PRO A 265 31.48 -0.76 7.46
CA PRO A 265 32.47 -0.30 8.43
C PRO A 265 33.71 -1.23 8.53
N TRP A 266 33.76 -2.28 7.72
CA TRP A 266 34.77 -3.35 7.79
C TRP A 266 35.65 -3.47 6.54
N ALA A 267 35.60 -2.50 5.63
CA ALA A 267 36.48 -2.46 4.48
C ALA A 267 37.59 -1.44 4.69
N ASP A 268 38.51 -1.69 5.62
CA ASP A 268 39.89 -1.19 5.64
C ASP A 268 40.58 -1.67 6.94
N SER A 269 41.06 -2.89 6.92
CA SER A 269 42.17 -3.31 7.76
C SER A 269 42.92 -4.44 7.05
N GLY A 270 43.82 -4.09 6.17
CA GLY A 270 44.69 -5.10 5.57
C GLY A 270 45.50 -4.60 4.40
N SER A 271 46.57 -3.87 4.68
CA SER A 271 47.89 -4.04 4.10
C SER A 271 48.76 -2.82 4.41
N ALA A 272 49.44 -2.89 5.54
CA ALA A 272 50.73 -2.21 5.69
C ALA A 272 51.68 -3.32 6.12
N GLY A 273 52.58 -3.70 5.25
CA GLY A 273 53.69 -4.58 5.40
C GLY A 273 54.59 -4.42 4.20
#